data_53e281c57f5f3fc315bdb6d8fbed0002
#
_entry.id   53e281c57f5f3fc315bdb6d8fbed0002
#
_cell.length_a   1.000
_cell.length_b   1.000
_cell.length_c   1.000
_cell.angle_alpha   90.00
_cell.angle_beta   90.00
_cell.angle_gamma   90.00
#
_symmetry.space_group_name_H-M   'P 1'
#
loop_
_entity.id
_entity.type
_entity.pdbx_description
1 polymer ?
#
loop_
_entity_poly.entity_id
_entity_poly.type
_entity_poly.pdbx_seq_one_letter_code
_entity_poly.pdbx_strand_id
1 'polypeptide(L)'
;MESLLVALCAVAFLLGVLVFSPVVVTVDSRSRQLRVRWLAVLEYLRPLPGTSGETCLSVLRRTVSVKGPGEQPARKKAAAAAAARPRKKRGGRGEFFMRCLGDSSIRRTLAEQLWNLIKRVCGSVALSRSASDISLPDPAFNGMLAGALAASEWGRRSGIRVNFAGENSLFLELRFHPHRIFKALLFFVSGLPYRAMFREWRAFSAARPQ
;
A
#
# COMPACT_ATOMS: atom_id res chain seq x y z
N MET A 1 27.55 29.80 12.62
CA MET A 1 27.23 29.23 11.29
C MET A 1 27.55 27.75 11.23
N GLU A 2 28.63 27.25 11.81
CA GLU A 2 29.05 25.84 11.78
C GLU A 2 28.03 24.88 12.44
N SER A 3 27.47 25.27 13.59
CA SER A 3 26.47 24.44 14.28
C SER A 3 25.19 24.22 13.47
N LEU A 4 24.77 25.20 12.72
CA LEU A 4 23.59 25.12 11.84
C LEU A 4 23.85 24.19 10.64
N LEU A 5 25.05 24.25 10.08
CA LEU A 5 25.47 23.41 8.97
C LEU A 5 25.59 21.94 9.41
N VAL A 6 26.15 21.68 10.59
CA VAL A 6 26.22 20.35 11.19
C VAL A 6 24.81 19.79 11.46
N ALA A 7 23.91 20.60 12.01
CA ALA A 7 22.52 20.19 12.23
C ALA A 7 21.80 19.85 10.92
N LEU A 8 21.99 20.64 9.89
CA LEU A 8 21.40 20.44 8.57
C LEU A 8 21.92 19.16 7.89
N CYS A 9 23.23 18.90 8.00
CA CYS A 9 23.84 17.66 7.52
C CYS A 9 23.33 16.44 8.28
N ALA A 10 23.16 16.53 9.60
CA ALA A 10 22.62 15.45 10.42
C ALA A 10 21.17 15.13 10.05
N VAL A 11 20.33 16.15 9.83
CA VAL A 11 18.96 15.98 9.38
C VAL A 11 18.89 15.37 7.98
N ALA A 12 19.73 15.86 7.05
CA ALA A 12 19.80 15.30 5.70
C ALA A 12 20.26 13.84 5.70
N PHE A 13 21.24 13.50 6.54
CA PHE A 13 21.69 12.12 6.72
C PHE A 13 20.59 11.23 7.29
N LEU A 14 19.89 11.66 8.34
CA LEU A 14 18.77 10.93 8.91
C LEU A 14 17.64 10.70 7.90
N LEU A 15 17.27 11.73 7.13
CA LEU A 15 16.28 11.61 6.06
C LEU A 15 16.77 10.64 4.97
N GLY A 16 18.05 10.69 4.62
CA GLY A 16 18.66 9.74 3.69
C GLY A 16 18.52 8.30 4.19
N VAL A 17 18.95 8.03 5.41
CA VAL A 17 18.82 6.70 6.03
C VAL A 17 17.36 6.24 6.03
N LEU A 18 16.43 7.11 6.36
CA LEU A 18 15.01 6.81 6.42
C LEU A 18 14.42 6.46 5.04
N VAL A 19 14.80 7.20 4.00
CA VAL A 19 14.31 7.00 2.62
C VAL A 19 14.95 5.77 1.96
N PHE A 20 16.23 5.50 2.23
CA PHE A 20 16.94 4.38 1.61
C PHE A 20 16.77 3.05 2.34
N SER A 21 16.27 3.05 3.57
CA SER A 21 16.06 1.82 4.31
C SER A 21 14.90 0.98 3.77
N PRO A 22 15.03 -0.35 3.78
CA PRO A 22 13.97 -1.22 3.35
C PRO A 22 12.83 -1.25 4.38
N VAL A 23 11.60 -1.29 3.87
CA VAL A 23 10.40 -1.59 4.65
C VAL A 23 10.04 -3.04 4.39
N VAL A 24 9.79 -3.78 5.47
CA VAL A 24 9.38 -5.18 5.43
C VAL A 24 7.94 -5.28 5.91
N VAL A 25 7.08 -5.83 5.06
CA VAL A 25 5.68 -6.10 5.38
C VAL A 25 5.50 -7.61 5.46
N THR A 26 5.08 -8.08 6.62
CA THR A 26 4.82 -9.50 6.87
C THR A 26 3.34 -9.68 7.10
N VAL A 27 2.72 -10.57 6.33
CA VAL A 27 1.34 -11.00 6.50
C VAL A 27 1.38 -12.45 6.95
N ASP A 28 0.86 -12.73 8.12
CA ASP A 28 0.76 -14.06 8.68
C ASP A 28 -0.71 -14.36 8.99
N SER A 29 -1.29 -15.28 8.22
CA SER A 29 -2.68 -15.67 8.40
C SER A 29 -2.88 -16.57 9.62
N ARG A 30 -1.85 -17.30 10.07
CA ARG A 30 -1.93 -18.19 11.23
C ARG A 30 -2.04 -17.38 12.53
N SER A 31 -1.19 -16.38 12.69
CA SER A 31 -1.29 -15.44 13.80
C SER A 31 -2.33 -14.34 13.54
N ARG A 32 -2.92 -14.30 12.33
CA ARG A 32 -3.85 -13.27 11.88
C ARG A 32 -3.35 -11.84 12.12
N GLN A 33 -2.10 -11.63 11.78
CA GLN A 33 -1.41 -10.36 12.01
C GLN A 33 -0.79 -9.81 10.74
N LEU A 34 -0.88 -8.49 10.60
CA LEU A 34 -0.12 -7.70 9.65
C LEU A 34 0.98 -6.98 10.44
N ARG A 35 2.22 -7.25 10.10
CA ARG A 35 3.40 -6.61 10.71
C ARG A 35 4.10 -5.77 9.65
N VAL A 36 4.32 -4.51 9.94
CA VAL A 36 5.13 -3.61 9.11
C VAL A 36 6.34 -3.18 9.92
N ARG A 37 7.52 -3.48 9.41
CA ARG A 37 8.79 -3.15 10.05
C ARG A 37 9.58 -2.20 9.16
N TRP A 38 10.04 -1.11 9.73
CA TRP A 38 10.89 -0.12 9.07
C TRP A 38 12.12 0.18 9.92
N LEU A 39 13.32 0.05 9.35
CA LEU A 39 14.61 0.31 10.03
C LEU A 39 14.87 -0.57 11.28
N ALA A 40 14.17 -1.66 11.49
CA ALA A 40 14.17 -2.41 12.74
C ALA A 40 13.86 -1.58 14.01
N VAL A 41 13.48 -0.31 13.83
CA VAL A 41 13.19 0.67 14.89
C VAL A 41 11.70 0.88 15.03
N LEU A 42 10.99 0.93 13.90
CA LEU A 42 9.54 1.09 13.82
C LEU A 42 8.90 -0.25 13.45
N GLU A 43 8.05 -0.74 14.32
CA GLU A 43 7.26 -1.93 14.08
C GLU A 43 5.79 -1.63 14.36
N TYR A 44 4.97 -1.84 13.35
CA TYR A 44 3.53 -1.68 13.45
C TYR A 44 2.87 -3.05 13.31
N LEU A 45 2.09 -3.41 14.31
CA LEU A 45 1.33 -4.65 14.37
C LEU A 45 -0.16 -4.32 14.31
N ARG A 46 -0.85 -4.92 13.37
CA ARG A 46 -2.30 -4.80 13.24
C ARG A 46 -2.92 -6.18 13.16
N PRO A 47 -3.94 -6.49 13.97
CA PRO A 47 -4.73 -7.70 13.78
C PRO A 47 -5.50 -7.63 12.46
N LEU A 48 -5.63 -8.76 11.77
CA LEU A 48 -6.45 -8.88 10.57
C LEU A 48 -7.96 -8.78 10.93
N PRO A 49 -8.82 -8.37 9.99
CA PRO A 49 -10.25 -8.27 10.22
C PRO A 49 -10.83 -9.59 10.75
N GLY A 50 -11.66 -9.49 11.80
CA GLY A 50 -12.29 -10.67 12.44
C GLY A 50 -11.53 -11.23 13.64
N THR A 51 -10.42 -10.61 14.06
CA THR A 51 -9.73 -10.95 15.31
C THR A 51 -9.82 -9.81 16.33
N SER A 52 -10.12 -10.16 17.57
CA SER A 52 -10.00 -9.25 18.71
C SER A 52 -8.52 -9.13 19.07
N GLY A 53 -7.88 -8.07 18.61
CA GLY A 53 -6.49 -7.78 18.95
C GLY A 53 -6.25 -6.28 18.99
N GLU A 54 -5.32 -5.85 19.82
CA GLU A 54 -4.93 -4.45 19.91
C GLU A 54 -3.93 -4.11 18.80
N THR A 55 -4.09 -2.94 18.22
CA THR A 55 -3.11 -2.38 17.30
C THR A 55 -1.95 -1.84 18.12
N CYS A 56 -0.76 -2.36 17.90
CA CYS A 56 0.45 -1.96 18.62
C CYS A 56 1.43 -1.26 17.68
N LEU A 57 1.96 -0.13 18.15
CA LEU A 57 3.08 0.55 17.52
C LEU A 57 4.29 0.40 18.45
N SER A 58 5.34 -0.23 17.98
CA SER A 58 6.61 -0.33 18.71
C SER A 58 7.64 0.60 18.08
N VAL A 59 8.21 1.49 18.90
CA VAL A 59 9.28 2.41 18.52
C VAL A 59 10.46 2.16 19.44
N LEU A 60 11.64 1.83 18.88
CA LEU A 60 12.85 1.54 19.66
C LEU A 60 12.63 0.49 20.78
N ARG A 61 11.89 -0.59 20.45
CA ARG A 61 11.50 -1.66 21.39
C ARG A 61 10.53 -1.22 22.51
N ARG A 62 10.05 0.02 22.51
CA ARG A 62 8.98 0.45 23.40
C ARG A 62 7.65 0.30 22.68
N THR A 63 6.81 -0.58 23.19
CA THR A 63 5.49 -0.86 22.61
C THR A 63 4.47 0.13 23.20
N VAL A 64 3.82 0.89 22.32
CA VAL A 64 2.69 1.73 22.67
C VAL A 64 1.46 1.08 22.08
N SER A 65 0.53 0.65 22.95
CA SER A 65 -0.79 0.18 22.47
C SER A 65 -1.55 1.38 21.92
N VAL A 66 -1.78 1.37 20.62
CA VAL A 66 -2.66 2.36 19.97
C VAL A 66 -4.05 1.77 20.01
N LYS A 67 -4.88 2.19 20.95
CA LYS A 67 -6.31 1.88 20.88
C LYS A 67 -6.82 2.36 19.54
N GLY A 68 -7.11 1.41 18.64
CA GLY A 68 -7.81 1.73 17.40
C GLY A 68 -9.04 2.57 17.73
N PRO A 69 -9.52 3.42 16.82
CA PRO A 69 -10.78 4.11 17.02
C PRO A 69 -11.84 3.02 17.19
N GLY A 70 -12.12 2.69 18.47
CA GLY A 70 -13.20 1.79 18.80
C GLY A 70 -14.44 2.30 18.10
N GLU A 71 -15.25 1.41 17.59
CA GLU A 71 -16.52 1.73 16.96
C GLU A 71 -17.30 2.67 17.90
N GLN A 72 -17.20 3.96 17.62
CA GLN A 72 -17.94 4.96 18.37
C GLN A 72 -19.39 4.91 17.89
N PRO A 73 -20.33 4.40 18.68
CA PRO A 73 -21.74 4.46 18.33
C PRO A 73 -22.26 5.88 18.10
N ALA A 74 -21.53 6.89 18.61
CA ALA A 74 -21.80 8.31 18.40
C ALA A 74 -21.60 8.81 16.95
N ARG A 75 -20.79 8.10 16.12
CA ARG A 75 -20.53 8.53 14.74
C ARG A 75 -21.73 8.37 13.81
N LYS A 76 -22.67 7.44 14.11
CA LYS A 76 -23.90 7.27 13.33
C LYS A 76 -24.83 8.48 13.45
N LYS A 77 -24.94 9.11 14.64
CA LYS A 77 -25.74 10.34 14.83
C LYS A 77 -25.11 11.58 14.17
N ALA A 78 -23.79 11.69 14.21
CA ALA A 78 -23.08 12.78 13.53
C ALA A 78 -23.12 12.66 12.00
N ALA A 79 -23.08 11.45 11.45
CA ALA A 79 -23.24 11.21 10.01
C ALA A 79 -24.64 11.53 9.50
N ALA A 80 -25.68 11.23 10.29
CA ALA A 80 -27.07 11.58 9.95
C ALA A 80 -27.30 13.11 10.00
N ALA A 81 -26.71 13.82 10.97
CA ALA A 81 -26.76 15.29 11.05
C ALA A 81 -25.94 15.99 9.96
N ALA A 82 -24.83 15.38 9.50
CA ALA A 82 -24.02 15.90 8.40
C ALA A 82 -24.69 15.66 7.03
N ALA A 83 -25.52 14.63 6.89
CA ALA A 83 -26.29 14.37 5.66
C ALA A 83 -27.39 15.38 5.42
N ALA A 84 -27.89 16.06 6.47
CA ALA A 84 -28.93 17.07 6.40
C ALA A 84 -28.43 18.48 6.00
N ARG A 85 -27.10 18.69 5.96
CA ARG A 85 -26.55 19.97 5.46
C ARG A 85 -26.59 19.99 3.93
N PRO A 86 -27.19 21.04 3.29
CA PRO A 86 -27.20 21.14 1.85
C PRO A 86 -25.75 21.11 1.35
N ARG A 87 -25.41 20.04 0.64
CA ARG A 87 -24.08 19.90 -0.01
C ARG A 87 -23.94 21.08 -0.96
N LYS A 88 -23.22 22.12 -0.56
CA LYS A 88 -22.73 23.16 -1.49
C LYS A 88 -22.17 22.44 -2.70
N LYS A 89 -22.79 22.66 -3.86
CA LYS A 89 -22.37 22.05 -5.14
C LYS A 89 -20.88 22.33 -5.36
N ARG A 90 -20.03 21.39 -4.98
CA ARG A 90 -18.60 21.36 -5.31
C ARG A 90 -18.39 20.99 -6.79
N GLY A 91 -19.24 21.55 -7.67
CA GLY A 91 -19.43 21.17 -9.05
C GLY A 91 -18.33 21.55 -10.04
N GLY A 92 -17.17 22.02 -9.61
CA GLY A 92 -16.16 22.44 -10.58
C GLY A 92 -15.01 21.47 -10.83
N ARG A 93 -14.60 20.75 -9.80
CA ARG A 93 -13.42 19.86 -9.93
C ARG A 93 -13.74 18.56 -10.65
N GLY A 94 -14.93 17.99 -10.42
CA GLY A 94 -15.34 16.75 -11.08
C GLY A 94 -15.57 16.95 -12.57
N GLU A 95 -16.23 18.05 -12.97
CA GLU A 95 -16.43 18.38 -14.39
C GLU A 95 -15.12 18.61 -15.14
N PHE A 96 -14.17 19.30 -14.52
CA PHE A 96 -12.84 19.47 -15.10
C PHE A 96 -12.13 18.12 -15.31
N PHE A 97 -12.17 17.23 -14.31
CA PHE A 97 -11.60 15.89 -14.44
C PHE A 97 -12.25 15.09 -15.58
N MET A 98 -13.58 15.11 -15.65
CA MET A 98 -14.31 14.41 -16.72
C MET A 98 -13.99 14.99 -18.10
N ARG A 99 -13.77 16.29 -18.21
CA ARG A 99 -13.37 16.94 -19.45
C ARG A 99 -11.96 16.55 -19.88
N CYS A 100 -10.99 16.55 -18.94
CA CYS A 100 -9.64 16.07 -19.20
C CYS A 100 -9.63 14.59 -19.63
N LEU A 101 -10.48 13.74 -19.04
CA LEU A 101 -10.63 12.33 -19.43
C LEU A 101 -11.35 12.15 -20.77
N GLY A 102 -12.11 13.15 -21.23
CA GLY A 102 -12.74 13.18 -22.56
C GLY A 102 -11.74 13.36 -23.68
N ASP A 103 -10.63 14.05 -23.42
CA ASP A 103 -9.54 14.20 -24.41
C ASP A 103 -8.76 12.90 -24.54
N SER A 104 -8.81 12.30 -25.73
CA SER A 104 -8.16 11.01 -26.00
C SER A 104 -6.65 11.06 -25.82
N SER A 105 -6.02 12.20 -26.10
CA SER A 105 -4.56 12.37 -25.97
C SER A 105 -4.14 12.41 -24.51
N ILE A 106 -4.84 13.16 -23.66
CA ILE A 106 -4.61 13.25 -22.21
C ILE A 106 -4.84 11.89 -21.56
N ARG A 107 -5.98 11.25 -21.91
CA ARG A 107 -6.34 9.93 -21.38
C ARG A 107 -5.28 8.87 -21.68
N ARG A 108 -4.81 8.82 -22.96
CA ARG A 108 -3.78 7.86 -23.36
C ARG A 108 -2.47 8.09 -22.59
N THR A 109 -2.01 9.34 -22.52
CA THR A 109 -0.79 9.66 -21.78
C THR A 109 -0.91 9.34 -20.29
N LEU A 110 -2.05 9.65 -19.65
CA LEU A 110 -2.31 9.30 -18.25
C LEU A 110 -2.31 7.79 -18.04
N ALA A 111 -2.95 7.03 -18.93
CA ALA A 111 -2.97 5.56 -18.84
C ALA A 111 -1.57 4.96 -18.98
N GLU A 112 -0.76 5.45 -19.93
CA GLU A 112 0.62 5.03 -20.12
C GLU A 112 1.49 5.35 -18.89
N GLN A 113 1.37 6.56 -18.34
CA GLN A 113 2.08 6.97 -17.14
C GLN A 113 1.66 6.18 -15.91
N LEU A 114 0.36 5.93 -15.72
CA LEU A 114 -0.15 5.11 -14.64
C LEU A 114 0.34 3.66 -14.76
N TRP A 115 0.33 3.09 -15.96
CA TRP A 115 0.85 1.76 -16.22
C TRP A 115 2.35 1.65 -15.90
N ASN A 116 3.12 2.67 -16.31
CA ASN A 116 4.54 2.75 -15.99
C ASN A 116 4.79 2.91 -14.48
N LEU A 117 3.96 3.68 -13.78
CA LEU A 117 4.00 3.78 -12.33
C LEU A 117 3.76 2.43 -11.67
N ILE A 118 2.69 1.73 -12.07
CA ILE A 118 2.35 0.39 -11.54
C ILE A 118 3.51 -0.57 -11.76
N LYS A 119 4.05 -0.65 -12.98
CA LYS A 119 5.21 -1.51 -13.29
C LYS A 119 6.42 -1.20 -12.40
N ARG A 120 6.75 0.07 -12.21
CA ARG A 120 7.90 0.49 -11.39
C ARG A 120 7.67 0.21 -9.91
N VAL A 121 6.46 0.44 -9.39
CA VAL A 121 6.09 0.14 -8.00
C VAL A 121 6.11 -1.37 -7.78
N CYS A 122 5.47 -2.15 -8.64
CA CYS A 122 5.49 -3.61 -8.54
C CYS A 122 6.93 -4.17 -8.65
N GLY A 123 7.76 -3.61 -9.55
CA GLY A 123 9.18 -3.97 -9.66
C GLY A 123 10.05 -3.54 -8.49
N SER A 124 9.56 -2.62 -7.63
CA SER A 124 10.25 -2.21 -6.39
C SER A 124 9.95 -3.11 -5.19
N VAL A 125 8.93 -3.95 -5.31
CA VAL A 125 8.51 -4.92 -4.28
C VAL A 125 9.19 -6.25 -4.55
N ALA A 126 9.96 -6.73 -3.61
CA ALA A 126 10.56 -8.07 -3.66
C ALA A 126 9.82 -8.99 -2.68
N LEU A 127 9.39 -10.13 -3.18
CA LEU A 127 8.91 -11.22 -2.33
C LEU A 127 10.14 -11.87 -1.67
N SER A 128 10.33 -11.60 -0.38
CA SER A 128 11.49 -12.08 0.37
C SER A 128 11.29 -13.52 0.84
N ARG A 129 10.09 -13.81 1.32
CA ARG A 129 9.69 -15.16 1.74
C ARG A 129 8.22 -15.37 1.45
N SER A 130 7.90 -16.57 1.01
CA SER A 130 6.52 -17.06 0.96
C SER A 130 6.51 -18.46 1.56
N ALA A 131 5.55 -18.72 2.40
CA ALA A 131 5.26 -20.07 2.90
C ALA A 131 3.74 -20.21 2.93
N SER A 132 3.24 -21.29 2.42
CA SER A 132 1.80 -21.58 2.41
C SER A 132 1.61 -23.02 2.80
N ASP A 133 0.86 -23.24 3.86
CA ASP A 133 0.40 -24.57 4.23
C ASP A 133 -1.03 -24.73 3.72
N ILE A 134 -1.22 -25.70 2.83
CA ILE A 134 -2.49 -25.99 2.20
C ILE A 134 -2.99 -27.33 2.70
N SER A 135 -4.24 -27.39 3.12
CA SER A 135 -4.92 -28.61 3.45
C SER A 135 -6.27 -28.66 2.74
N LEU A 136 -6.47 -29.71 1.96
CA LEU A 136 -7.73 -29.99 1.33
C LEU A 136 -8.55 -30.92 2.24
N PRO A 137 -9.90 -30.90 2.14
CA PRO A 137 -10.74 -31.76 2.97
C PRO A 137 -10.52 -33.26 2.76
N ASP A 138 -10.07 -33.62 1.54
CA ASP A 138 -9.82 -35.03 1.19
C ASP A 138 -8.32 -35.35 1.29
N PRO A 139 -7.92 -36.32 2.13
CA PRO A 139 -6.53 -36.74 2.28
C PRO A 139 -5.90 -37.29 1.00
N ALA A 140 -6.70 -37.93 0.11
CA ALA A 140 -6.18 -38.44 -1.15
C ALA A 140 -5.69 -37.30 -2.07
N PHE A 141 -6.48 -36.23 -2.19
CA PHE A 141 -6.08 -35.04 -2.93
C PHE A 141 -4.86 -34.36 -2.30
N ASN A 142 -4.74 -34.34 -0.97
CA ASN A 142 -3.55 -33.82 -0.29
C ASN A 142 -2.30 -34.63 -0.68
N GLY A 143 -2.41 -35.97 -0.72
CA GLY A 143 -1.33 -36.83 -1.14
C GLY A 143 -0.91 -36.60 -2.59
N MET A 144 -1.89 -36.48 -3.50
CA MET A 144 -1.63 -36.18 -4.92
C MET A 144 -0.97 -34.80 -5.10
N LEU A 145 -1.47 -33.77 -4.40
CA LEU A 145 -0.92 -32.43 -4.45
C LEU A 145 0.50 -32.38 -3.88
N ALA A 146 0.74 -33.06 -2.75
CA ALA A 146 2.06 -33.17 -2.15
C ALA A 146 3.06 -33.85 -3.11
N GLY A 147 2.64 -34.93 -3.76
CA GLY A 147 3.44 -35.65 -4.76
C GLY A 147 3.77 -34.77 -5.97
N ALA A 148 2.78 -34.04 -6.52
CA ALA A 148 2.97 -33.13 -7.64
C ALA A 148 3.91 -31.98 -7.31
N LEU A 149 3.75 -31.37 -6.12
CA LEU A 149 4.66 -30.31 -5.65
C LEU A 149 6.09 -30.82 -5.45
N ALA A 150 6.26 -32.01 -4.87
CA ALA A 150 7.57 -32.62 -4.66
C ALA A 150 8.27 -32.97 -5.98
N ALA A 151 7.51 -33.42 -6.99
CA ALA A 151 8.01 -33.77 -8.31
C ALA A 151 8.40 -32.53 -9.13
N SER A 152 7.79 -31.39 -8.90
CA SER A 152 8.03 -30.16 -9.66
C SER A 152 9.14 -29.32 -9.04
N GLU A 153 9.99 -28.72 -9.89
CA GLU A 153 11.01 -27.77 -9.45
C GLU A 153 10.36 -26.49 -8.86
N TRP A 154 9.25 -26.08 -9.43
CA TRP A 154 8.46 -24.95 -8.94
C TRP A 154 7.91 -25.22 -7.54
N GLY A 155 7.34 -26.40 -7.28
CA GLY A 155 6.82 -26.77 -5.98
C GLY A 155 7.90 -26.72 -4.89
N ARG A 156 9.10 -27.24 -5.18
CA ARG A 156 10.24 -27.19 -4.26
C ARG A 156 10.70 -25.76 -3.94
N ARG A 157 10.54 -24.83 -4.88
CA ARG A 157 10.96 -23.43 -4.72
C ARG A 157 9.86 -22.51 -4.20
N SER A 158 8.59 -22.90 -4.33
CA SER A 158 7.44 -22.03 -4.02
C SER A 158 7.22 -21.81 -2.51
N GLY A 159 7.80 -22.66 -1.65
CA GLY A 159 7.54 -22.64 -0.21
C GLY A 159 6.13 -23.12 0.15
N ILE A 160 5.44 -23.79 -0.78
CA ILE A 160 4.13 -24.39 -0.55
C ILE A 160 4.33 -25.76 0.07
N ARG A 161 3.63 -26.01 1.17
CA ARG A 161 3.59 -27.29 1.87
C ARG A 161 2.16 -27.79 1.93
N VAL A 162 1.98 -29.07 1.72
CA VAL A 162 0.68 -29.70 1.94
C VAL A 162 0.69 -30.29 3.33
N ASN A 163 -0.31 -29.97 4.12
CA ASN A 163 -0.53 -30.55 5.44
C ASN A 163 -1.83 -31.37 5.46
N PHE A 164 -1.95 -32.29 6.41
CA PHE A 164 -3.11 -33.14 6.59
C PHE A 164 -3.92 -32.77 7.85
N ALA A 165 -3.59 -31.61 8.47
CA ALA A 165 -4.20 -31.18 9.72
C ALA A 165 -5.50 -30.39 9.55
N GLY A 166 -5.92 -30.11 8.30
CA GLY A 166 -7.13 -29.33 8.03
C GLY A 166 -6.94 -27.81 8.16
N GLU A 167 -5.72 -27.35 8.45
CA GLU A 167 -5.45 -25.94 8.64
C GLU A 167 -4.76 -25.34 7.41
N ASN A 168 -5.29 -24.23 6.91
CA ASN A 168 -4.67 -23.46 5.84
C ASN A 168 -3.96 -22.24 6.42
N SER A 169 -2.70 -22.04 6.07
CA SER A 169 -1.95 -20.88 6.49
C SER A 169 -1.18 -20.23 5.33
N LEU A 170 -1.06 -18.92 5.38
CA LEU A 170 -0.32 -18.13 4.41
C LEU A 170 0.62 -17.20 5.16
N PHE A 171 1.91 -17.30 4.85
CA PHE A 171 2.92 -16.39 5.31
C PHE A 171 3.56 -15.70 4.10
N LEU A 172 3.50 -14.38 4.08
CA LEU A 172 4.10 -13.55 3.03
C LEU A 172 4.99 -12.49 3.66
N GLU A 173 6.22 -12.42 3.20
CA GLU A 173 7.16 -11.35 3.55
C GLU A 173 7.51 -10.57 2.30
N LEU A 174 7.02 -9.33 2.23
CA LEU A 174 7.29 -8.39 1.16
C LEU A 174 8.30 -7.36 1.62
N ARG A 175 9.30 -7.13 0.80
CA ARG A 175 10.35 -6.13 1.05
C ARG A 175 10.33 -5.08 -0.04
N PHE A 176 10.26 -3.83 0.33
CA PHE A 176 10.30 -2.72 -0.61
C PHE A 176 11.18 -1.57 -0.11
N HIS A 177 11.70 -0.80 -1.05
CA HIS A 177 12.56 0.34 -0.76
C HIS A 177 11.82 1.63 -1.07
N PRO A 178 11.54 2.50 -0.08
CA PRO A 178 10.79 3.74 -0.26
C PRO A 178 11.36 4.65 -1.36
N HIS A 179 12.69 4.76 -1.48
CA HIS A 179 13.34 5.57 -2.50
C HIS A 179 12.96 5.16 -3.94
N ARG A 180 12.75 3.85 -4.19
CA ARG A 180 12.32 3.35 -5.52
C ARG A 180 10.90 3.78 -5.83
N ILE A 181 10.02 3.73 -4.83
CA ILE A 181 8.64 4.19 -4.96
C ILE A 181 8.62 5.70 -5.17
N PHE A 182 9.40 6.45 -4.37
CA PHE A 182 9.52 7.90 -4.53
C PHE A 182 10.04 8.29 -5.93
N LYS A 183 11.08 7.60 -6.40
CA LYS A 183 11.59 7.77 -7.76
C LYS A 183 10.52 7.48 -8.82
N ALA A 184 9.73 6.42 -8.65
CA ALA A 184 8.64 6.09 -9.55
C ALA A 184 7.57 7.18 -9.58
N LEU A 185 7.21 7.75 -8.41
CA LEU A 185 6.29 8.88 -8.29
C LEU A 185 6.82 10.14 -8.96
N LEU A 186 8.10 10.46 -8.78
CA LEU A 186 8.72 11.60 -9.46
C LEU A 186 8.65 11.45 -10.99
N PHE A 187 8.96 10.26 -11.51
CA PHE A 187 8.82 10.00 -12.94
C PHE A 187 7.38 10.08 -13.42
N PHE A 188 6.42 9.58 -12.64
CA PHE A 188 5.01 9.72 -12.96
C PHE A 188 4.61 11.20 -13.04
N VAL A 189 4.94 11.98 -12.01
CA VAL A 189 4.62 13.41 -11.97
C VAL A 189 5.30 14.15 -13.12
N SER A 190 6.58 13.92 -13.39
CA SER A 190 7.30 14.59 -14.49
C SER A 190 6.77 14.23 -15.88
N GLY A 191 6.17 13.06 -16.04
CA GLY A 191 5.58 12.59 -17.29
C GLY A 191 4.12 13.03 -17.52
N LEU A 192 3.51 13.76 -16.58
CA LEU A 192 2.14 14.25 -16.75
C LEU A 192 2.07 15.33 -17.86
N PRO A 193 1.01 15.33 -18.68
CA PRO A 193 0.83 16.30 -19.75
C PRO A 193 0.34 17.65 -19.23
N TYR A 194 1.13 18.32 -18.39
CA TYR A 194 0.75 19.58 -17.73
C TYR A 194 0.29 20.67 -18.71
N ARG A 195 0.95 20.78 -19.87
CA ARG A 195 0.62 21.81 -20.87
C ARG A 195 -0.79 21.60 -21.42
N ALA A 196 -1.15 20.35 -21.70
CA ALA A 196 -2.50 20.00 -22.18
C ALA A 196 -3.54 20.21 -21.08
N MET A 197 -3.26 19.74 -19.86
CA MET A 197 -4.14 19.93 -18.71
C MET A 197 -4.35 21.41 -18.38
N PHE A 198 -3.32 22.23 -18.49
CA PHE A 198 -3.40 23.67 -18.24
C PHE A 198 -4.20 24.41 -19.32
N ARG A 199 -4.08 23.98 -20.59
CA ARG A 199 -4.90 24.49 -21.68
C ARG A 199 -6.38 24.21 -21.43
N GLU A 200 -6.71 22.97 -21.08
CA GLU A 200 -8.09 22.59 -20.73
C GLU A 200 -8.62 23.34 -19.50
N TRP A 201 -7.76 23.57 -18.51
CA TRP A 201 -8.10 24.38 -17.35
C TRP A 201 -8.46 25.82 -17.71
N ARG A 202 -7.67 26.46 -18.59
CA ARG A 202 -7.97 27.82 -19.08
C ARG A 202 -9.29 27.88 -19.84
N ALA A 203 -9.54 26.93 -20.75
CA ALA A 203 -10.78 26.83 -21.49
C ALA A 203 -11.99 26.63 -20.55
N PHE A 204 -11.83 25.79 -19.55
CA PHE A 204 -12.86 25.55 -18.53
C PHE A 204 -13.13 26.78 -17.66
N SER A 205 -12.08 27.52 -17.28
CA SER A 205 -12.22 28.73 -16.48
C SER A 205 -12.87 29.87 -17.26
N ALA A 206 -12.57 30.00 -18.54
CA ALA A 206 -13.19 31.00 -19.44
C ALA A 206 -14.67 30.72 -19.74
N ALA A 207 -15.09 29.44 -19.73
CA ALA A 207 -16.46 29.02 -19.98
C ALA A 207 -17.40 29.17 -18.76
N ARG A 208 -16.89 29.53 -17.57
CA ARG A 208 -17.72 29.80 -16.39
C ARG A 208 -18.22 31.24 -16.40
N PRO A 209 -19.51 31.48 -16.55
CA PRO A 209 -20.09 32.79 -16.30
C PRO A 209 -19.88 33.12 -14.81
N GLN A 210 -19.44 34.35 -14.53
CA GLN A 210 -19.35 34.92 -13.18
C GLN A 210 -20.73 35.07 -12.54
#